data_63356662c5ffdf912fd8dba660cb4a52
#
_entry.id   63356662c5ffdf912fd8dba660cb4a52
#
_cell.length_a   1.000
_cell.length_b   1.000
_cell.length_c   1.000
_cell.angle_alpha   90.00
_cell.angle_beta   90.00
_cell.angle_gamma   90.00
#
_symmetry.space_group_name_H-M   'P 1'
#
loop_
_entity.id
_entity.type
_entity.pdbx_description
1 polymer ?
#
loop_
_entity_poly.entity_id
_entity_poly.type
_entity_poly.pdbx_seq_one_letter_code
_entity_poly.pdbx_strand_id
1 'polypeptide(L)'
;MARRKQPKPVHQLTASEFEAMGYSMVIWPVSSLRVANKAQQQLYAAIARDGGAHKVVEQMQTRAELYATIGLHDYEALDASIVQTIVPEGMPQR
;
A
#
# COMPACT_ATOMS: atom_id res chain seq x y z
N MET A 1 18.37 -11.37 -40.92
CA MET A 1 17.23 -10.45 -40.84
C MET A 1 17.04 -9.93 -39.42
N ALA A 2 17.15 -8.64 -39.24
CA ALA A 2 16.87 -8.05 -37.90
C ALA A 2 15.37 -8.19 -37.58
N ARG A 3 15.06 -8.76 -36.44
CA ARG A 3 13.68 -8.80 -35.96
C ARG A 3 13.21 -7.38 -35.63
N ARG A 4 12.07 -6.98 -36.17
CA ARG A 4 11.41 -5.76 -35.75
C ARG A 4 11.08 -5.87 -34.27
N LYS A 5 11.56 -4.91 -33.46
CA LYS A 5 11.09 -4.80 -32.07
C LYS A 5 9.60 -4.53 -32.09
N GLN A 6 8.85 -5.37 -31.39
CA GLN A 6 7.43 -5.08 -31.17
C GLN A 6 7.31 -3.86 -30.23
N PRO A 7 6.35 -2.96 -30.49
CA PRO A 7 6.13 -1.84 -29.58
C PRO A 7 5.69 -2.35 -28.20
N LYS A 8 6.18 -1.73 -27.17
CA LYS A 8 5.77 -2.04 -25.79
C LYS A 8 4.29 -1.71 -25.60
N PRO A 9 3.52 -2.56 -24.91
CA PRO A 9 2.20 -2.17 -24.43
C PRO A 9 2.26 -0.90 -23.59
N VAL A 10 1.21 -0.08 -23.63
CA VAL A 10 1.16 1.22 -22.95
C VAL A 10 1.53 1.11 -21.44
N HIS A 11 1.06 0.06 -20.76
CA HIS A 11 1.33 -0.12 -19.33
C HIS A 11 2.79 -0.45 -19.01
N GLN A 12 3.61 -0.75 -20.02
CA GLN A 12 5.05 -1.01 -19.85
C GLN A 12 5.93 0.19 -20.18
N LEU A 13 5.33 1.30 -20.64
CA LEU A 13 6.06 2.52 -20.95
C LEU A 13 6.43 3.26 -19.65
N THR A 14 7.63 3.83 -19.66
CA THR A 14 8.09 4.69 -18.55
C THR A 14 7.60 6.12 -18.70
N ALA A 15 7.66 6.88 -17.62
CA ALA A 15 7.36 8.31 -17.64
C ALA A 15 8.25 9.05 -18.64
N SER A 16 9.53 8.71 -18.71
CA SER A 16 10.47 9.31 -19.66
C SER A 16 10.09 9.03 -21.12
N GLU A 17 9.61 7.83 -21.41
CA GLU A 17 9.16 7.47 -22.75
C GLU A 17 7.92 8.27 -23.14
N PHE A 18 6.98 8.49 -22.22
CA PHE A 18 5.82 9.36 -22.46
C PHE A 18 6.23 10.82 -22.65
N GLU A 19 7.18 11.30 -21.83
CA GLU A 19 7.71 12.65 -21.96
C GLU A 19 8.33 12.87 -23.35
N ALA A 20 9.11 11.92 -23.84
CA ALA A 20 9.70 11.96 -25.17
C ALA A 20 8.65 12.03 -26.29
N MET A 21 7.46 11.52 -26.06
CA MET A 21 6.31 11.61 -26.98
C MET A 21 5.53 12.92 -26.84
N GLY A 22 5.93 13.81 -25.92
CA GLY A 22 5.29 15.12 -25.74
C GLY A 22 4.22 15.18 -24.67
N TYR A 23 4.06 14.14 -23.86
CA TYR A 23 3.10 14.17 -22.76
C TYR A 23 3.67 14.90 -21.55
N SER A 24 2.84 15.70 -20.89
CA SER A 24 3.23 16.48 -19.70
C SER A 24 2.81 15.81 -18.39
N MET A 25 1.95 14.81 -18.44
CA MET A 25 1.41 14.12 -17.28
C MET A 25 1.17 12.66 -17.62
N VAL A 26 1.47 11.79 -16.67
CA VAL A 26 1.20 10.34 -16.77
C VAL A 26 0.50 9.88 -15.51
N ILE A 27 -0.51 9.04 -15.67
CA ILE A 27 -1.17 8.34 -14.59
C ILE A 27 -1.05 6.83 -14.81
N TRP A 28 -0.95 6.10 -13.72
CA TRP A 28 -0.99 4.63 -13.75
C TRP A 28 -2.28 4.17 -13.07
N PRO A 29 -3.39 4.07 -13.83
CA PRO A 29 -4.69 3.75 -13.25
C PRO A 29 -4.71 2.32 -12.70
N VAL A 30 -5.31 2.16 -11.54
CA VAL A 30 -5.51 0.88 -10.83
C VAL A 30 -4.24 0.04 -10.60
N SER A 31 -3.06 0.58 -10.83
CA SER A 31 -1.81 -0.18 -10.67
C SER A 31 -1.56 -0.58 -9.23
N SER A 32 -1.75 0.34 -8.29
CA SER A 32 -1.61 0.05 -6.85
C SER A 32 -2.64 -0.97 -6.38
N LEU A 33 -3.89 -0.84 -6.82
CA LEU A 33 -4.95 -1.78 -6.48
C LEU A 33 -4.63 -3.19 -7.00
N ARG A 34 -4.17 -3.29 -8.23
CA ARG A 34 -3.83 -4.59 -8.84
C ARG A 34 -2.67 -5.26 -8.13
N VAL A 35 -1.65 -4.50 -7.76
CA VAL A 35 -0.50 -5.02 -7.00
C VAL A 35 -0.94 -5.45 -5.59
N ALA A 36 -1.71 -4.62 -4.91
CA ALA A 36 -2.18 -4.93 -3.57
C ALA A 36 -3.09 -6.16 -3.54
N ASN A 37 -4.03 -6.26 -4.47
CA ASN A 37 -4.94 -7.41 -4.54
C ASN A 37 -4.20 -8.71 -4.83
N LYS A 38 -3.22 -8.68 -5.72
CA LYS A 38 -2.42 -9.88 -6.00
C LYS A 38 -1.64 -10.33 -4.78
N ALA A 39 -1.05 -9.39 -4.05
CA ALA A 39 -0.33 -9.69 -2.80
C ALA A 39 -1.28 -10.28 -1.75
N GLN A 40 -2.48 -9.75 -1.61
CA GLN A 40 -3.49 -10.27 -0.70
C GLN A 40 -3.96 -11.68 -1.09
N GLN A 41 -4.18 -11.94 -2.37
CA GLN A 41 -4.53 -13.28 -2.85
C GLN A 41 -3.44 -14.29 -2.50
N GLN A 42 -2.18 -13.91 -2.66
CA GLN A 42 -1.05 -14.77 -2.31
C GLN A 42 -0.99 -15.05 -0.81
N LEU A 43 -1.28 -14.06 0.02
CA LEU A 43 -1.35 -14.23 1.46
C LEU A 43 -2.47 -15.20 1.86
N TYR A 44 -3.67 -15.00 1.34
CA TYR A 44 -4.81 -15.87 1.67
C TYR A 44 -4.59 -17.31 1.20
N ALA A 45 -4.00 -17.48 0.04
CA ALA A 45 -3.63 -18.82 -0.45
C ALA A 45 -2.60 -19.48 0.47
N ALA A 46 -1.63 -18.73 0.96
CA ALA A 46 -0.63 -19.22 1.91
C ALA A 46 -1.26 -19.62 3.23
N ILE A 47 -2.17 -18.83 3.77
CA ILE A 47 -2.89 -19.13 5.02
C ILE A 47 -3.71 -20.42 4.86
N ALA A 48 -4.41 -20.55 3.75
CA ALA A 48 -5.21 -21.75 3.48
C ALA A 48 -4.33 -23.02 3.35
N ARG A 49 -3.18 -22.89 2.70
CA ARG A 49 -2.25 -24.00 2.48
C ARG A 49 -1.48 -24.38 3.76
N ASP A 50 -0.97 -23.38 4.47
CA ASP A 50 -0.01 -23.58 5.56
C ASP A 50 -0.63 -23.45 6.96
N GLY A 51 -1.88 -23.07 7.04
CA GLY A 51 -2.58 -22.84 8.31
C GLY A 51 -2.19 -21.55 9.03
N GLY A 52 -1.49 -20.65 8.36
CA GLY A 52 -1.04 -19.38 8.93
C GLY A 52 -0.13 -18.60 7.98
N ALA A 53 0.28 -17.43 8.39
CA ALA A 53 1.08 -16.51 7.57
C ALA A 53 2.59 -16.61 7.84
N HIS A 54 3.03 -17.61 8.58
CA HIS A 54 4.42 -17.71 9.05
C HIS A 54 5.46 -17.84 7.94
N LYS A 55 5.08 -18.33 6.77
CA LYS A 55 5.99 -18.48 5.62
C LYS A 55 6.09 -17.22 4.76
N VAL A 56 5.25 -16.22 4.98
CA VAL A 56 5.25 -14.97 4.21
C VAL A 56 5.61 -13.75 5.03
N VAL A 57 6.08 -13.93 6.27
CA VAL A 57 6.42 -12.84 7.19
C VAL A 57 7.47 -11.89 6.59
N GLU A 58 8.43 -12.41 5.85
CA GLU A 58 9.47 -11.60 5.23
C GLU A 58 8.94 -10.67 4.12
N GLN A 59 7.78 -10.99 3.56
CA GLN A 59 7.11 -10.16 2.55
C GLN A 59 6.24 -9.07 3.20
N MET A 60 6.07 -9.10 4.51
CA MET A 60 5.27 -8.13 5.24
C MET A 60 6.11 -6.94 5.66
N GLN A 61 5.48 -5.78 5.74
CA GLN A 61 6.05 -4.67 6.49
C GLN A 61 6.15 -5.07 7.97
N THR A 62 7.18 -4.58 8.65
CA THR A 62 7.19 -4.61 10.11
C THR A 62 6.12 -3.66 10.65
N ARG A 63 5.73 -3.80 11.90
CA ARG A 63 4.80 -2.85 12.54
C ARG A 63 5.34 -1.43 12.50
N ALA A 64 6.64 -1.26 12.75
CA ALA A 64 7.27 0.05 12.71
C ALA A 64 7.20 0.68 11.31
N GLU A 65 7.47 -0.10 10.27
CA GLU A 65 7.36 0.36 8.89
C GLU A 65 5.93 0.76 8.52
N LEU A 66 4.95 -0.07 8.90
CA LEU A 66 3.54 0.21 8.66
C LEU A 66 3.11 1.49 9.38
N TYR A 67 3.44 1.63 10.65
CA TYR A 67 3.07 2.80 11.45
C TYR A 67 3.70 4.09 10.91
N ALA A 68 4.94 4.01 10.43
CA ALA A 68 5.58 5.15 9.76
C ALA A 68 4.85 5.51 8.46
N THR A 69 4.48 4.50 7.66
CA THR A 69 3.80 4.71 6.38
C THR A 69 2.43 5.39 6.54
N ILE A 70 1.65 4.96 7.54
CA ILE A 70 0.32 5.54 7.78
C ILE A 70 0.34 6.79 8.66
N GLY A 71 1.50 7.16 9.20
CA GLY A 71 1.64 8.33 10.08
C GLY A 71 0.96 8.16 11.43
N LEU A 72 0.93 6.95 11.98
CA LEU A 72 0.20 6.63 13.22
C LEU A 72 0.60 7.55 14.37
N HIS A 73 1.90 7.77 14.57
CA HIS A 73 2.40 8.58 15.70
C HIS A 73 1.96 10.05 15.58
N ASP A 74 1.86 10.58 14.37
CA ASP A 74 1.36 11.95 14.14
C ASP A 74 -0.13 12.04 14.50
N TYR A 75 -0.91 11.03 14.14
CA TYR A 75 -2.33 10.97 14.51
C TYR A 75 -2.52 10.78 16.02
N GLU A 76 -1.70 9.96 16.66
CA GLU A 76 -1.72 9.79 18.11
C GLU A 76 -1.36 11.10 18.83
N ALA A 77 -0.35 11.82 18.34
CA ALA A 77 0.03 13.13 18.91
C ALA A 77 -1.07 14.16 18.74
N LEU A 78 -1.72 14.17 17.57
CA LEU A 78 -2.87 15.05 17.31
C LEU A 78 -4.02 14.72 18.27
N ASP A 79 -4.36 13.46 18.41
CA ASP A 79 -5.42 12.98 19.30
C ASP A 79 -5.14 13.40 20.76
N ALA A 80 -3.91 13.23 21.21
CA ALA A 80 -3.50 13.62 22.56
C ALA A 80 -3.58 15.15 22.80
N SER A 81 -3.50 15.96 21.74
CA SER A 81 -3.59 17.42 21.81
C SER A 81 -5.04 17.92 21.88
N ILE A 82 -6.01 17.09 21.53
CA ILE A 82 -7.42 17.45 21.53
C ILE A 82 -7.95 17.42 22.98
N VAL A 83 -8.86 18.34 23.31
CA VAL A 83 -9.49 18.38 24.64
C VAL A 83 -10.20 17.07 24.92
N GLN A 84 -9.77 16.38 25.98
CA GLN A 84 -10.37 15.13 26.38
C GLN A 84 -11.78 15.33 26.89
N THR A 85 -12.67 14.41 26.53
CA THR A 85 -14.02 14.38 27.05
C THR A 85 -13.97 14.02 28.54
N ILE A 86 -14.53 14.88 29.38
CA ILE A 86 -14.64 14.61 30.80
C ILE A 86 -15.85 13.69 31.01
N VAL A 87 -15.58 12.49 31.53
CA VAL A 87 -16.63 11.55 31.90
C VAL A 87 -17.19 11.96 33.25
N PRO A 88 -18.52 12.16 33.39
CA PRO A 88 -19.13 12.49 34.69
C PRO A 88 -18.82 11.40 35.72
N GLU A 89 -18.69 11.86 36.98
CA GLU A 89 -18.46 10.97 38.10
C GLU A 89 -19.57 9.92 38.21
N GLY A 90 -19.20 8.65 38.39
CA GLY A 90 -20.16 7.53 38.49
C GLY A 90 -20.42 6.80 37.18
N MET A 91 -19.88 7.26 36.03
CA MET A 91 -19.97 6.52 34.77
C MET A 91 -18.79 5.58 34.60
N PRO A 92 -18.99 4.37 34.04
CA PRO A 92 -17.89 3.45 33.81
C PRO A 92 -16.92 4.03 32.77
N GLN A 93 -15.63 3.99 33.09
CA GLN A 93 -14.55 4.33 32.17
C GLN A 93 -14.15 3.10 31.37
N ARG A 94 -13.89 3.28 30.08
CA ARG A 94 -13.35 2.23 29.23
C ARG A 94 -11.85 2.05 29.43
#